data_0aa60f31deba1d34ccfd429573b27ff1
#
_entry.id   0aa60f31deba1d34ccfd429573b27ff1
#
_cell.length_a   1.000
_cell.length_b   1.000
_cell.length_c   1.000
_cell.angle_alpha   90.00
_cell.angle_beta   90.00
_cell.angle_gamma   90.00
#
_symmetry.space_group_name_H-M   'P 1'
#
loop_
_entity.id
_entity.type
_entity.pdbx_description
1 polymer ?
#
loop_
_entity_poly.entity_id
_entity_poly.type
_entity_poly.pdbx_seq_one_letter_code
_entity_poly.pdbx_strand_id
1 'polypeptide(L)'
;MTCVSPLSGGGDVTGRAAASSRVRKSSIRELTMNVALWITTGVLAAVCLVGSAKMFVPREKMAAMGSSAQWVLDFGPGALRAIGAVELLAAAGLILPALLDVAPVLVPSAATGLAVLFACALTMRLRRGEKATITGDLIYLALALFVAWGRFGPESFTG
;
A
#
# COMPACT_ATOMS: atom_id res chain seq x y z
N MET A 1 1.61 -8.61 72.80
CA MET A 1 2.46 -7.77 71.94
C MET A 1 2.27 -8.22 70.51
N THR A 2 1.37 -7.55 69.79
CA THR A 2 1.02 -7.88 68.40
C THR A 2 1.69 -6.85 67.50
N CYS A 3 2.74 -7.28 66.77
CA CYS A 3 3.38 -6.44 65.76
C CYS A 3 2.47 -6.30 64.55
N VAL A 4 1.94 -5.12 64.32
CA VAL A 4 1.25 -4.72 63.07
C VAL A 4 2.32 -4.25 62.10
N SER A 5 2.55 -5.00 61.03
CA SER A 5 3.41 -4.58 59.92
C SER A 5 2.70 -3.50 59.10
N PRO A 6 3.38 -2.37 58.74
CA PRO A 6 2.78 -1.37 57.85
C PRO A 6 2.72 -1.89 56.42
N LEU A 7 1.51 -1.87 55.87
CA LEU A 7 1.27 -2.13 54.46
C LEU A 7 1.98 -1.07 53.60
N SER A 8 3.08 -1.46 52.97
CA SER A 8 3.79 -0.68 51.97
C SER A 8 2.95 -0.59 50.68
N GLY A 9 2.02 0.36 50.64
CA GLY A 9 1.11 0.57 49.52
C GLY A 9 1.57 1.59 48.47
N GLY A 10 2.85 1.97 48.45
CA GLY A 10 3.32 3.06 47.57
C GLY A 10 3.85 2.67 46.18
N GLY A 11 4.05 1.38 45.91
CA GLY A 11 4.71 0.93 44.68
C GLY A 11 3.81 0.67 43.47
N ASP A 12 2.50 0.53 43.67
CA ASP A 12 1.59 0.02 42.64
C ASP A 12 0.98 1.12 41.73
N VAL A 13 0.80 2.32 42.18
CA VAL A 13 0.13 3.41 41.46
C VAL A 13 0.98 3.93 40.29
N THR A 14 2.26 4.07 40.49
CA THR A 14 3.22 4.54 39.47
C THR A 14 3.45 3.48 38.42
N GLY A 15 3.48 2.19 38.76
CA GLY A 15 3.58 1.07 37.85
C GLY A 15 2.34 0.94 36.94
N ARG A 16 1.16 1.10 37.53
CA ARG A 16 -0.12 1.07 36.76
C ARG A 16 -0.25 2.26 35.81
N ALA A 17 0.13 3.46 36.21
CA ALA A 17 0.14 4.64 35.34
C ALA A 17 1.11 4.48 34.17
N ALA A 18 2.31 3.95 34.42
CA ALA A 18 3.28 3.67 33.36
C ALA A 18 2.81 2.55 32.41
N ALA A 19 2.16 1.51 32.92
CA ALA A 19 1.58 0.44 32.08
C ALA A 19 0.43 0.97 31.24
N SER A 20 -0.49 1.74 31.80
CA SER A 20 -1.63 2.31 31.05
C SER A 20 -1.18 3.29 29.97
N SER A 21 -0.12 4.07 30.20
CA SER A 21 0.44 4.98 29.20
C SER A 21 1.12 4.23 28.03
N ARG A 22 1.77 3.11 28.30
CA ARG A 22 2.35 2.24 27.25
C ARG A 22 1.27 1.59 26.40
N VAL A 23 0.23 1.03 27.02
CA VAL A 23 -0.91 0.43 26.33
C VAL A 23 -1.60 1.46 25.43
N ARG A 24 -1.86 2.67 25.94
CA ARG A 24 -2.44 3.75 25.15
C ARG A 24 -1.56 4.14 23.95
N LYS A 25 -0.22 4.20 24.15
CA LYS A 25 0.72 4.55 23.09
C LYS A 25 0.81 3.49 22.01
N SER A 26 0.75 2.19 22.34
CA SER A 26 0.71 1.11 21.37
C SER A 26 -0.59 1.15 20.57
N SER A 27 -1.73 1.30 21.23
CA SER A 27 -3.05 1.37 20.57
C SER A 27 -3.17 2.54 19.60
N ILE A 28 -2.67 3.74 19.97
CA ILE A 28 -2.65 4.89 19.04
C ILE A 28 -1.75 4.62 17.83
N ARG A 29 -0.61 3.98 18.04
CA ARG A 29 0.32 3.64 16.93
C ARG A 29 -0.30 2.64 15.97
N GLU A 30 -0.95 1.61 16.47
CA GLU A 30 -1.66 0.60 15.68
C GLU A 30 -2.79 1.23 14.85
N LEU A 31 -3.61 2.09 15.47
CA LEU A 31 -4.66 2.82 14.76
C LEU A 31 -4.10 3.72 13.66
N THR A 32 -3.02 4.47 13.95
CA THR A 32 -2.40 5.35 12.96
C THR A 32 -1.80 4.57 11.79
N MET A 33 -1.14 3.45 12.07
CA MET A 33 -0.57 2.57 11.05
C MET A 33 -1.66 1.98 10.15
N ASN A 34 -2.75 1.49 10.76
CA ASN A 34 -3.86 0.91 10.02
C ASN A 34 -4.55 1.95 9.12
N VAL A 35 -4.80 3.16 9.62
CA VAL A 35 -5.36 4.26 8.81
C VAL A 35 -4.42 4.63 7.67
N ALA A 36 -3.10 4.72 7.91
CA ALA A 36 -2.13 4.99 6.86
C ALA A 36 -2.13 3.92 5.77
N LEU A 37 -2.20 2.64 6.16
CA LEU A 37 -2.30 1.52 5.21
C LEU A 37 -3.59 1.58 4.39
N TRP A 38 -4.73 1.91 5.00
CA TRP A 38 -6.00 2.06 4.29
C TRP A 38 -5.97 3.20 3.26
N ILE A 39 -5.45 4.37 3.65
CA ILE A 39 -5.30 5.51 2.74
C ILE A 39 -4.37 5.15 1.58
N THR A 40 -3.22 4.54 1.88
CA THR A 40 -2.24 4.14 0.86
C THR A 40 -2.82 3.10 -0.11
N THR A 41 -3.55 2.11 0.42
CA THR A 41 -4.23 1.10 -0.40
C THR A 41 -5.28 1.73 -1.31
N GLY A 42 -6.08 2.68 -0.79
CA GLY A 42 -7.07 3.42 -1.58
C GLY A 42 -6.44 4.25 -2.70
N VAL A 43 -5.34 4.95 -2.40
CA VAL A 43 -4.59 5.72 -3.42
C VAL A 43 -4.04 4.81 -4.51
N LEU A 44 -3.39 3.68 -4.15
CA LEU A 44 -2.87 2.72 -5.11
C LEU A 44 -3.98 2.13 -5.97
N ALA A 45 -5.11 1.77 -5.38
CA ALA A 45 -6.25 1.25 -6.12
C ALA A 45 -6.81 2.27 -7.11
N ALA A 46 -6.92 3.55 -6.72
CA ALA A 46 -7.36 4.63 -7.61
C ALA A 46 -6.39 4.82 -8.79
N VAL A 47 -5.08 4.80 -8.53
CA VAL A 47 -4.04 4.89 -9.57
C VAL A 47 -4.17 3.71 -10.56
N CYS A 48 -4.36 2.49 -10.05
CA CYS A 48 -4.55 1.30 -10.88
C CYS A 48 -5.85 1.36 -11.71
N LEU A 49 -6.94 1.88 -11.13
CA LEU A 49 -8.20 2.06 -11.87
C LEU A 49 -8.04 3.06 -13.02
N VAL A 50 -7.38 4.19 -12.76
CA VAL A 50 -7.06 5.16 -13.82
C VAL A 50 -6.11 4.54 -14.85
N GLY A 51 -5.10 3.80 -14.40
CA GLY A 51 -4.17 3.09 -15.27
C GLY A 51 -4.86 2.03 -16.14
N SER A 52 -5.87 1.33 -15.64
CA SER A 52 -6.62 0.31 -16.36
C SER A 52 -7.39 0.87 -17.57
N ALA A 53 -7.62 2.19 -17.64
CA ALA A 53 -8.21 2.87 -18.79
C ALA A 53 -7.43 2.60 -20.09
N LYS A 54 -6.15 2.20 -20.02
CA LYS A 54 -5.34 1.72 -21.17
C LYS A 54 -5.99 0.57 -21.94
N MET A 55 -6.89 -0.18 -21.32
CA MET A 55 -7.64 -1.24 -22.01
C MET A 55 -8.62 -0.69 -23.04
N PHE A 56 -9.19 0.48 -22.78
CA PHE A 56 -10.31 1.05 -23.54
C PHE A 56 -9.88 2.20 -24.45
N VAL A 57 -8.81 2.91 -24.12
CA VAL A 57 -8.33 4.07 -24.86
C VAL A 57 -7.32 3.66 -25.92
N PRO A 58 -7.50 4.03 -27.20
CA PRO A 58 -6.51 3.81 -28.24
C PRO A 58 -5.18 4.44 -27.90
N ARG A 59 -4.08 3.74 -28.15
CA ARG A 59 -2.71 4.19 -27.82
C ARG A 59 -2.35 5.54 -28.46
N GLU A 60 -2.89 5.82 -29.64
CA GLU A 60 -2.66 7.09 -30.38
C GLU A 60 -3.26 8.28 -29.60
N LYS A 61 -4.47 8.09 -29.03
CA LYS A 61 -5.09 9.10 -28.16
C LYS A 61 -4.33 9.28 -26.86
N MET A 62 -3.82 8.21 -26.27
CA MET A 62 -3.00 8.28 -25.06
C MET A 62 -1.68 9.00 -25.32
N ALA A 63 -0.99 8.68 -26.42
CA ALA A 63 0.26 9.33 -26.81
C ALA A 63 0.06 10.84 -27.08
N ALA A 64 -1.11 11.25 -27.57
CA ALA A 64 -1.46 12.64 -27.80
C ALA A 64 -1.68 13.45 -26.49
N MET A 65 -1.86 12.78 -25.35
CA MET A 65 -2.05 13.45 -24.05
C MET A 65 -0.77 14.12 -23.51
N GLY A 66 0.40 13.76 -24.07
CA GLY A 66 1.66 14.40 -23.69
C GLY A 66 2.89 13.50 -23.89
N SER A 67 4.06 14.12 -23.79
CA SER A 67 5.35 13.43 -23.98
C SER A 67 5.56 12.28 -23.00
N SER A 68 5.04 12.39 -21.77
CA SER A 68 5.11 11.37 -20.74
C SER A 68 4.27 10.12 -21.03
N ALA A 69 3.37 10.19 -22.01
CA ALA A 69 2.52 9.08 -22.43
C ALA A 69 3.00 8.39 -23.71
N GLN A 70 4.05 8.92 -24.38
CA GLN A 70 4.53 8.37 -25.66
C GLN A 70 5.07 6.93 -25.55
N TRP A 71 5.46 6.49 -24.38
CA TRP A 71 5.90 5.10 -24.14
C TRP A 71 4.86 4.05 -24.57
N VAL A 72 3.57 4.41 -24.62
CA VAL A 72 2.51 3.48 -25.05
C VAL A 72 2.66 3.04 -26.52
N LEU A 73 3.36 3.83 -27.34
CA LEU A 73 3.61 3.51 -28.74
C LEU A 73 4.65 2.38 -28.92
N ASP A 74 5.51 2.15 -27.93
CA ASP A 74 6.51 1.09 -27.95
C ASP A 74 5.87 -0.29 -27.72
N PHE A 75 4.63 -0.31 -27.24
CA PHE A 75 3.91 -1.53 -26.94
C PHE A 75 2.80 -1.79 -27.97
N GLY A 76 2.64 -3.05 -28.32
CA GLY A 76 1.48 -3.47 -29.10
C GLY A 76 0.17 -3.31 -28.31
N PRO A 77 -0.96 -3.16 -28.99
CA PRO A 77 -2.27 -2.96 -28.34
C PRO A 77 -2.64 -4.12 -27.39
N GLY A 78 -2.17 -5.33 -27.67
CA GLY A 78 -2.37 -6.49 -26.80
C GLY A 78 -1.62 -6.37 -25.47
N ALA A 79 -0.36 -5.90 -25.50
CA ALA A 79 0.44 -5.70 -24.31
C ALA A 79 -0.15 -4.61 -23.42
N LEU A 80 -0.61 -3.49 -23.97
CA LEU A 80 -1.26 -2.42 -23.23
C LEU A 80 -2.55 -2.89 -22.55
N ARG A 81 -3.34 -3.71 -23.24
CA ARG A 81 -4.54 -4.33 -22.65
C ARG A 81 -4.17 -5.27 -21.51
N ALA A 82 -3.13 -6.09 -21.67
CA ALA A 82 -2.66 -6.98 -20.62
C ALA A 82 -2.21 -6.21 -19.38
N ILE A 83 -1.44 -5.13 -19.55
CA ILE A 83 -1.01 -4.25 -18.44
C ILE A 83 -2.23 -3.65 -17.75
N GLY A 84 -3.20 -3.10 -18.49
CA GLY A 84 -4.42 -2.54 -17.93
C GLY A 84 -5.27 -3.58 -17.20
N ALA A 85 -5.32 -4.83 -17.68
CA ALA A 85 -6.01 -5.93 -17.01
C ALA A 85 -5.32 -6.29 -15.68
N VAL A 86 -4.00 -6.35 -15.65
CA VAL A 86 -3.23 -6.58 -14.41
C VAL A 86 -3.46 -5.46 -13.41
N GLU A 87 -3.48 -4.20 -13.85
CA GLU A 87 -3.80 -3.06 -12.99
C GLU A 87 -5.22 -3.14 -12.41
N LEU A 88 -6.20 -3.55 -13.22
CA LEU A 88 -7.58 -3.74 -12.78
C LEU A 88 -7.70 -4.87 -11.75
N LEU A 89 -7.04 -6.00 -12.00
CA LEU A 89 -6.98 -7.12 -11.07
C LEU A 89 -6.28 -6.73 -9.76
N ALA A 90 -5.21 -5.95 -9.85
CA ALA A 90 -4.52 -5.43 -8.66
C ALA A 90 -5.42 -4.50 -7.84
N ALA A 91 -6.16 -3.60 -8.48
CA ALA A 91 -7.13 -2.74 -7.80
C ALA A 91 -8.21 -3.56 -7.09
N ALA A 92 -8.77 -4.56 -7.76
CA ALA A 92 -9.74 -5.48 -7.18
C ALA A 92 -9.14 -6.28 -6.00
N GLY A 93 -7.93 -6.82 -6.18
CA GLY A 93 -7.21 -7.56 -5.13
C GLY A 93 -6.78 -6.72 -3.93
N LEU A 94 -6.65 -5.40 -4.09
CA LEU A 94 -6.39 -4.49 -2.99
C LEU A 94 -7.66 -4.13 -2.19
N ILE A 95 -8.78 -3.98 -2.88
CA ILE A 95 -10.03 -3.45 -2.30
C ILE A 95 -10.96 -4.56 -1.82
N LEU A 96 -11.27 -5.53 -2.69
CA LEU A 96 -12.31 -6.53 -2.41
C LEU A 96 -12.02 -7.37 -1.17
N PRO A 97 -10.80 -7.95 -0.98
CA PRO A 97 -10.53 -8.74 0.20
C PRO A 97 -10.62 -7.93 1.49
N ALA A 98 -10.19 -6.66 1.43
CA ALA A 98 -10.21 -5.77 2.58
C ALA A 98 -11.62 -5.31 2.97
N LEU A 99 -12.56 -5.20 1.99
CA LEU A 99 -13.96 -4.82 2.24
C LEU A 99 -14.84 -6.01 2.64
N LEU A 100 -14.54 -7.20 2.11
CA LEU A 100 -15.36 -8.39 2.31
C LEU A 100 -14.84 -9.28 3.45
N ASP A 101 -13.69 -8.92 4.02
CA ASP A 101 -12.98 -9.69 5.04
C ASP A 101 -12.71 -11.15 4.61
N VAL A 102 -12.46 -11.32 3.30
CA VAL A 102 -12.22 -12.63 2.67
C VAL A 102 -10.80 -12.69 2.13
N ALA A 103 -10.10 -13.79 2.41
CA ALA A 103 -8.75 -14.05 1.92
C ALA A 103 -7.76 -12.88 2.12
N PRO A 104 -7.48 -12.49 3.37
CA PRO A 104 -6.67 -11.30 3.71
C PRO A 104 -5.27 -11.32 3.07
N VAL A 105 -4.75 -12.49 2.73
CA VAL A 105 -3.45 -12.67 2.05
C VAL A 105 -3.45 -12.11 0.61
N LEU A 106 -4.62 -11.91 0.00
CA LEU A 106 -4.69 -11.35 -1.36
C LEU A 106 -4.25 -9.89 -1.41
N VAL A 107 -4.49 -9.10 -0.36
CA VAL A 107 -4.07 -7.68 -0.31
C VAL A 107 -2.55 -7.52 -0.40
N PRO A 108 -1.74 -8.17 0.46
CA PRO A 108 -0.30 -8.06 0.34
C PRO A 108 0.25 -8.74 -0.92
N SER A 109 -0.40 -9.79 -1.42
CA SER A 109 -0.02 -10.44 -2.69
C SER A 109 -0.26 -9.50 -3.88
N ALA A 110 -1.40 -8.82 -3.94
CA ALA A 110 -1.71 -7.82 -4.96
C ALA A 110 -0.73 -6.63 -4.88
N ALA A 111 -0.42 -6.15 -3.67
CA ALA A 111 0.55 -5.08 -3.46
C ALA A 111 1.97 -5.49 -3.92
N THR A 112 2.37 -6.73 -3.71
CA THR A 112 3.66 -7.27 -4.18
C THR A 112 3.69 -7.34 -5.71
N GLY A 113 2.64 -7.86 -6.34
CA GLY A 113 2.52 -7.87 -7.80
C GLY A 113 2.58 -6.46 -8.39
N LEU A 114 1.94 -5.50 -7.73
CA LEU A 114 1.96 -4.10 -8.12
C LEU A 114 3.36 -3.47 -7.98
N ALA A 115 4.09 -3.82 -6.91
CA ALA A 115 5.48 -3.38 -6.73
C ALA A 115 6.37 -3.87 -7.88
N VAL A 116 6.22 -5.12 -8.31
CA VAL A 116 6.93 -5.66 -9.48
C VAL A 116 6.57 -4.90 -10.74
N LEU A 117 5.28 -4.61 -10.95
CA LEU A 117 4.81 -3.85 -12.11
C LEU A 117 5.40 -2.45 -12.15
N PHE A 118 5.40 -1.71 -11.03
CA PHE A 118 6.00 -0.38 -10.97
C PHE A 118 7.52 -0.42 -11.09
N ALA A 119 8.19 -1.46 -10.59
CA ALA A 119 9.63 -1.65 -10.80
C ALA A 119 9.97 -1.85 -12.28
N CYS A 120 9.15 -2.62 -13.01
CA CYS A 120 9.28 -2.78 -14.45
C CYS A 120 9.03 -1.44 -15.19
N ALA A 121 7.98 -0.71 -14.83
CA ALA A 121 7.68 0.60 -15.40
C ALA A 121 8.83 1.59 -15.17
N LEU A 122 9.33 1.66 -13.95
CA LEU A 122 10.48 2.49 -13.58
C LEU A 122 11.73 2.15 -14.42
N THR A 123 12.03 0.86 -14.60
CA THR A 123 13.16 0.40 -15.40
C THR A 123 13.03 0.84 -16.87
N MET A 124 11.82 0.74 -17.43
CA MET A 124 11.54 1.21 -18.79
C MET A 124 11.75 2.72 -18.95
N ARG A 125 11.25 3.52 -18.00
CA ARG A 125 11.40 4.98 -18.01
C ARG A 125 12.84 5.42 -17.81
N LEU A 126 13.61 4.72 -16.96
CA LEU A 126 15.03 4.96 -16.80
C LEU A 126 15.79 4.73 -18.12
N ARG A 127 15.47 3.65 -18.84
CA ARG A 127 16.09 3.36 -20.16
C ARG A 127 15.73 4.41 -21.22
N ARG A 128 14.55 5.03 -21.11
CA ARG A 128 14.08 6.09 -22.01
C ARG A 128 14.58 7.48 -21.61
N GLY A 129 15.16 7.64 -20.43
CA GLY A 129 15.63 8.93 -19.92
C GLY A 129 14.51 9.89 -19.52
N GLU A 130 13.30 9.40 -19.24
CA GLU A 130 12.11 10.18 -18.89
C GLU A 130 12.12 10.62 -17.42
N LYS A 131 13.05 11.51 -17.06
CA LYS A 131 13.31 11.90 -15.66
C LYS A 131 12.10 12.48 -14.94
N ALA A 132 11.20 13.17 -15.63
CA ALA A 132 10.03 13.82 -15.02
C ALA A 132 9.02 12.82 -14.42
N THR A 133 8.90 11.62 -14.99
CA THR A 133 7.93 10.61 -14.58
C THR A 133 8.50 9.57 -13.61
N ILE A 134 9.82 9.47 -13.51
CA ILE A 134 10.53 8.56 -12.59
C ILE A 134 10.11 8.79 -11.13
N THR A 135 9.95 10.06 -10.73
CA THR A 135 9.55 10.40 -9.35
C THR A 135 8.18 9.82 -9.00
N GLY A 136 7.22 9.87 -9.93
CA GLY A 136 5.90 9.27 -9.73
C GLY A 136 5.96 7.75 -9.55
N ASP A 137 6.70 7.07 -10.43
CA ASP A 137 6.84 5.61 -10.35
C ASP A 137 7.56 5.17 -9.07
N LEU A 138 8.57 5.94 -8.60
CA LEU A 138 9.24 5.70 -7.32
C LEU A 138 8.29 5.83 -6.13
N ILE A 139 7.43 6.84 -6.14
CA ILE A 139 6.43 7.05 -5.09
C ILE A 139 5.47 5.85 -5.07
N TYR A 140 4.93 5.46 -6.22
CA TYR A 140 3.99 4.33 -6.29
C TYR A 140 4.65 3.00 -5.90
N LEU A 141 5.90 2.78 -6.29
CA LEU A 141 6.68 1.63 -5.86
C LEU A 141 6.85 1.61 -4.34
N ALA A 142 7.23 2.74 -3.75
CA ALA A 142 7.40 2.86 -2.29
C ALA A 142 6.07 2.62 -1.55
N LEU A 143 4.95 3.16 -2.05
CA LEU A 143 3.62 2.93 -1.49
C LEU A 143 3.20 1.46 -1.59
N ALA A 144 3.46 0.80 -2.73
CA ALA A 144 3.16 -0.62 -2.91
C ALA A 144 3.98 -1.51 -1.97
N LEU A 145 5.27 -1.22 -1.81
CA LEU A 145 6.14 -1.92 -0.85
C LEU A 145 5.71 -1.67 0.60
N PHE A 146 5.28 -0.46 0.93
CA PHE A 146 4.76 -0.13 2.26
C PHE A 146 3.49 -0.94 2.58
N VAL A 147 2.54 -1.05 1.65
CA VAL A 147 1.33 -1.86 1.84
C VAL A 147 1.67 -3.33 1.96
N ALA A 148 2.55 -3.85 1.09
CA ALA A 148 2.99 -5.24 1.15
C ALA A 148 3.63 -5.55 2.51
N TRP A 149 4.58 -4.72 2.96
CA TRP A 149 5.25 -4.90 4.25
C TRP A 149 4.28 -4.80 5.43
N GLY A 150 3.41 -3.79 5.44
CA GLY A 150 2.46 -3.56 6.53
C GLY A 150 1.45 -4.70 6.66
N ARG A 151 0.96 -5.21 5.56
CA ARG A 151 -0.08 -6.27 5.53
C ARG A 151 0.47 -7.70 5.61
N PHE A 152 1.74 -7.93 5.30
CA PHE A 152 2.40 -9.22 5.61
C PHE A 152 2.91 -9.29 7.06
N GLY A 153 3.16 -8.15 7.72
CA GLY A 153 3.81 -8.04 9.02
C GLY A 153 2.90 -7.48 10.11
N PRO A 154 3.19 -6.26 10.60
CA PRO A 154 2.66 -5.75 11.87
C PRO A 154 1.14 -5.55 11.91
N GLU A 155 0.49 -5.36 10.75
CA GLU A 155 -0.95 -5.08 10.63
C GLU A 155 -1.62 -6.09 9.68
N SER A 156 -1.29 -7.37 9.84
CA SER A 156 -1.97 -8.44 9.10
C SER A 156 -3.45 -8.52 9.50
N PHE A 157 -4.33 -8.83 8.53
CA PHE A 157 -5.76 -9.04 8.82
C PHE A 157 -6.04 -10.30 9.66
N THR A 158 -5.03 -11.15 9.86
CA THR A 158 -5.08 -12.33 10.72
C THR A 158 -4.49 -11.98 12.08
N GLY A 159 -5.22 -11.20 12.87
CA GLY A 159 -4.92 -10.93 14.27
C GLY A 159 -5.82 -11.73 15.18
#